data_4d704d543a748a51f95687bf0f2effca
#
_entry.id   4d704d543a748a51f95687bf0f2effca
#
_cell.length_a   1.000
_cell.length_b   1.000
_cell.length_c   1.000
_cell.angle_alpha   90.00
_cell.angle_beta   90.00
_cell.angle_gamma   90.00
#
_symmetry.space_group_name_H-M   'P 1'
#
loop_
_entity.id
_entity.type
_entity.pdbx_description
1 polymer ?
#
loop_
_entity_poly.entity_id
_entity_poly.type
_entity_poly.pdbx_seq_one_letter_code
_entity_poly.pdbx_strand_id
1 'polypeptide(L)'
;MFKRIDHVEIVPRNAEKTIDFYIHILGFRIKSRNEVKMPPMREVIYLQLGDTIIEIISADDPKPKSEIPWEIGYRGIALEVENMAKAVDYLRGKGITIAREPVDLGDSYRGEIRDPDGLIIELRQWK
;
A
#
# COMPACT_ATOMS: atom_id res chain seq x y z
N MET A 1 -12.72 17.02 -17.99
CA MET A 1 -11.87 17.76 -17.06
C MET A 1 -10.96 16.82 -16.27
N PHE A 2 -11.31 16.36 -15.06
CA PHE A 2 -10.50 15.36 -14.35
C PHE A 2 -10.82 13.97 -14.89
N LYS A 3 -9.80 13.10 -15.04
CA LYS A 3 -9.98 11.79 -15.66
C LYS A 3 -10.08 10.66 -14.63
N ARG A 4 -9.17 10.62 -13.66
CA ARG A 4 -9.03 9.54 -12.68
C ARG A 4 -7.98 9.91 -11.64
N ILE A 5 -7.85 9.09 -10.62
CA ILE A 5 -6.71 9.18 -9.71
C ILE A 5 -5.49 8.64 -10.47
N ASP A 6 -4.46 9.48 -10.64
CA ASP A 6 -3.24 9.08 -11.33
C ASP A 6 -2.37 8.17 -10.47
N HIS A 7 -2.12 8.58 -9.23
CA HIS A 7 -1.37 7.80 -8.25
C HIS A 7 -1.71 8.21 -6.82
N VAL A 8 -1.25 7.42 -5.87
CA VAL A 8 -1.28 7.71 -4.43
C VAL A 8 0.15 7.88 -3.96
N GLU A 9 0.41 8.89 -3.13
CA GLU A 9 1.73 9.18 -2.59
C GLU A 9 1.87 8.62 -1.18
N ILE A 10 3.00 7.96 -0.91
CA ILE A 10 3.34 7.39 0.39
C ILE A 10 4.73 7.87 0.79
N VAL A 11 4.86 8.39 2.00
CA VAL A 11 6.14 8.74 2.61
C VAL A 11 6.48 7.67 3.64
N PRO A 12 7.42 6.76 3.35
CA PRO A 12 7.80 5.70 4.28
C PRO A 12 8.89 6.17 5.27
N ARG A 13 9.00 5.46 6.39
CA ARG A 13 10.13 5.62 7.30
C ARG A 13 11.43 5.15 6.64
N ASN A 14 11.36 4.01 5.95
CA ASN A 14 12.50 3.41 5.25
C ASN A 14 12.03 3.00 3.85
N ALA A 15 12.45 3.75 2.84
CA ALA A 15 12.01 3.55 1.47
C ALA A 15 12.32 2.14 0.96
N GLU A 16 13.53 1.61 1.21
CA GLU A 16 13.91 0.29 0.71
C GLU A 16 13.05 -0.83 1.30
N LYS A 17 12.75 -0.78 2.59
CA LYS A 17 11.86 -1.77 3.24
C LYS A 17 10.45 -1.71 2.65
N THR A 18 9.95 -0.51 2.41
CA THR A 18 8.62 -0.32 1.85
C THR A 18 8.56 -0.77 0.39
N ILE A 19 9.55 -0.43 -0.41
CA ILE A 19 9.67 -0.91 -1.79
C ILE A 19 9.70 -2.44 -1.83
N ASP A 20 10.53 -3.06 -0.99
CA ASP A 20 10.63 -4.53 -0.92
C ASP A 20 9.29 -5.17 -0.57
N PHE A 21 8.55 -4.60 0.38
CA PHE A 21 7.23 -5.10 0.75
C PHE A 21 6.25 -5.06 -0.42
N TYR A 22 6.11 -3.91 -1.07
CA TYR A 22 5.18 -3.77 -2.20
C TYR A 22 5.58 -4.63 -3.39
N ILE A 23 6.86 -4.79 -3.67
CA ILE A 23 7.35 -5.61 -4.78
C ILE A 23 7.27 -7.10 -4.46
N HIS A 24 7.91 -7.53 -3.37
CA HIS A 24 8.10 -8.97 -3.11
C HIS A 24 6.93 -9.63 -2.39
N ILE A 25 6.11 -8.87 -1.67
CA ILE A 25 4.90 -9.40 -1.02
C ILE A 25 3.67 -9.15 -1.88
N LEU A 26 3.45 -7.92 -2.34
CA LEU A 26 2.22 -7.54 -3.04
C LEU A 26 2.27 -7.64 -4.56
N GLY A 27 3.45 -7.85 -5.13
CA GLY A 27 3.59 -8.07 -6.58
C GLY A 27 3.65 -6.80 -7.43
N PHE A 28 3.90 -5.65 -6.84
CA PHE A 28 4.20 -4.43 -7.59
C PHE A 28 5.54 -4.56 -8.31
N ARG A 29 5.73 -3.75 -9.33
CA ARG A 29 7.01 -3.62 -10.02
C ARG A 29 7.43 -2.16 -10.10
N ILE A 30 8.73 -1.89 -10.17
CA ILE A 30 9.22 -0.52 -10.35
C ILE A 30 8.92 -0.06 -11.77
N LYS A 31 8.18 1.05 -11.89
CA LYS A 31 7.95 1.73 -13.16
C LYS A 31 9.07 2.71 -13.45
N SER A 32 9.47 3.49 -12.42
CA SER A 32 10.57 4.44 -12.52
C SER A 32 11.13 4.75 -11.14
N ARG A 33 12.39 5.18 -11.12
CA ARG A 33 13.08 5.57 -9.89
C ARG A 33 14.04 6.71 -10.22
N ASN A 34 13.90 7.85 -9.54
CA ASN A 34 14.65 9.05 -9.84
C ASN A 34 15.07 9.80 -8.58
N GLU A 35 16.30 10.29 -8.56
CA GLU A 35 16.73 11.24 -7.55
C GLU A 35 16.01 12.56 -7.75
N VAL A 36 15.68 13.22 -6.65
CA VAL A 36 15.07 14.55 -6.64
C VAL A 36 15.90 15.47 -5.75
N LYS A 37 16.42 16.55 -6.35
CA LYS A 37 17.21 17.55 -5.63
C LYS A 37 16.30 18.67 -5.12
N MET A 38 15.35 18.30 -4.27
CA MET A 38 14.35 19.23 -3.71
C MET A 38 14.10 18.83 -2.25
N PRO A 39 15.04 19.18 -1.35
CA PRO A 39 14.89 18.84 0.08
C PRO A 39 13.52 19.29 0.63
N PRO A 40 12.85 18.47 1.46
CA PRO A 40 13.34 17.22 2.07
C PRO A 40 13.24 15.98 1.18
N MET A 41 12.70 16.07 -0.03
CA MET A 41 12.65 14.92 -0.94
C MET A 41 14.05 14.55 -1.42
N ARG A 42 14.34 13.24 -1.43
CA ARG A 42 15.60 12.66 -1.90
C ARG A 42 15.42 11.87 -3.18
N GLU A 43 14.32 11.13 -3.26
CA GLU A 43 14.08 10.19 -4.34
C GLU A 43 12.58 9.94 -4.47
N VAL A 44 12.11 9.72 -5.70
CA VAL A 44 10.75 9.29 -5.97
C VAL A 44 10.77 7.99 -6.76
N ILE A 45 9.96 7.04 -6.32
CA ILE A 45 9.87 5.71 -6.90
C ILE A 45 8.40 5.43 -7.24
N TYR A 46 8.11 5.21 -8.52
CA TYR A 46 6.79 4.81 -8.97
C TYR A 46 6.71 3.30 -9.04
N LEU A 47 5.78 2.72 -8.27
CA LEU A 47 5.48 1.30 -8.25
C LEU A 47 4.15 1.06 -8.94
N GLN A 48 4.09 0.04 -9.79
CA GLN A 48 2.92 -0.28 -10.60
C GLN A 48 2.37 -1.67 -10.29
N LEU A 49 1.06 -1.76 -10.13
CA LEU A 49 0.31 -3.02 -10.05
C LEU A 49 -0.86 -2.91 -11.04
N GLY A 50 -0.86 -3.74 -12.08
CA GLY A 50 -1.86 -3.59 -13.14
C GLY A 50 -1.78 -2.21 -13.78
N ASP A 51 -2.88 -1.49 -13.79
CA ASP A 51 -2.99 -0.11 -14.30
C ASP A 51 -2.94 0.96 -13.20
N THR A 52 -2.60 0.57 -11.96
CA THR A 52 -2.56 1.47 -10.81
C THR A 52 -1.13 1.73 -10.35
N ILE A 53 -0.91 2.91 -9.78
CA ILE A 53 0.42 3.40 -9.40
C ILE A 53 0.41 3.94 -7.98
N ILE A 54 1.46 3.60 -7.24
CA ILE A 54 1.81 4.20 -5.95
C ILE A 54 3.17 4.88 -6.14
N GLU A 55 3.28 6.13 -5.67
CA GLU A 55 4.55 6.85 -5.62
C GLU A 55 5.13 6.76 -4.20
N ILE A 56 6.31 6.20 -4.08
CA ILE A 56 7.07 6.20 -2.84
C ILE A 56 7.99 7.41 -2.85
N ILE A 57 7.83 8.27 -1.86
CA ILE A 57 8.64 9.47 -1.71
C ILE A 57 9.62 9.24 -0.55
N SER A 58 10.90 9.06 -0.88
CA SER A 58 11.96 9.00 0.11
C SER A 58 12.30 10.42 0.53
N ALA A 59 12.14 10.71 1.81
CA ALA A 59 12.37 12.04 2.36
C ALA A 59 13.33 12.00 3.54
N ASP A 60 14.01 13.13 3.78
CA ASP A 60 14.82 13.32 4.97
C ASP A 60 13.91 13.45 6.19
N ASP A 61 14.27 12.75 7.28
CA ASP A 61 13.60 12.87 8.57
C ASP A 61 12.06 12.80 8.50
N PRO A 62 11.49 11.70 7.95
CA PRO A 62 10.05 11.56 7.89
C PRO A 62 9.43 11.49 9.29
N LYS A 63 8.30 12.17 9.48
CA LYS A 63 7.64 12.23 10.78
C LYS A 63 6.75 11.01 11.01
N PRO A 64 6.58 10.57 12.27
CA PRO A 64 5.70 9.45 12.58
C PRO A 64 4.28 9.68 12.10
N LYS A 65 3.67 8.59 11.62
CA LYS A 65 2.24 8.55 11.29
C LYS A 65 1.41 8.73 12.56
N SER A 66 0.26 9.41 12.45
CA SER A 66 -0.73 9.47 13.54
C SER A 66 -1.29 8.09 13.86
N GLU A 67 -1.45 7.79 15.15
CA GLU A 67 -2.09 6.57 15.64
C GLU A 67 -3.56 6.78 16.02
N ILE A 68 -4.11 7.97 15.78
CA ILE A 68 -5.50 8.31 16.15
C ILE A 68 -6.47 7.63 15.18
N PRO A 69 -7.35 6.72 15.66
CA PRO A 69 -8.36 6.08 14.82
C PRO A 69 -9.40 7.10 14.33
N TRP A 70 -9.85 6.92 13.09
CA TRP A 70 -10.94 7.72 12.50
C TRP A 70 -10.64 9.21 12.44
N GLU A 71 -9.36 9.56 12.35
CA GLU A 71 -8.91 10.91 12.06
C GLU A 71 -9.32 11.32 10.64
N ILE A 72 -9.69 12.59 10.47
CA ILE A 72 -10.06 13.12 9.15
C ILE A 72 -8.86 13.01 8.20
N GLY A 73 -9.07 12.40 7.03
CA GLY A 73 -8.04 12.26 6.01
C GLY A 73 -8.13 10.92 5.29
N TYR A 74 -7.11 10.62 4.51
CA TYR A 74 -7.01 9.32 3.84
C TYR A 74 -6.79 8.24 4.89
N ARG A 75 -7.60 7.16 4.80
CA ARG A 75 -7.52 6.08 5.77
C ARG A 75 -6.57 4.98 5.34
N GLY A 76 -6.53 4.68 4.06
CA GLY A 76 -5.72 3.60 3.50
C GLY A 76 -5.96 3.42 2.02
N ILE A 77 -5.38 2.36 1.48
CA ILE A 77 -5.64 1.93 0.10
C ILE A 77 -6.36 0.59 0.14
N ALA A 78 -7.07 0.25 -0.93
CA ALA A 78 -7.68 -1.06 -1.10
C ALA A 78 -7.09 -1.74 -2.32
N LEU A 79 -6.71 -3.01 -2.19
CA LEU A 79 -6.24 -3.84 -3.28
C LEU A 79 -7.30 -4.88 -3.59
N GLU A 80 -7.65 -5.02 -4.86
CA GLU A 80 -8.53 -6.08 -5.32
C GLU A 80 -7.75 -7.37 -5.42
N VAL A 81 -8.32 -8.45 -4.89
CA VAL A 81 -7.79 -9.80 -4.98
C VAL A 81 -8.77 -10.71 -5.73
N GLU A 82 -8.24 -11.66 -6.49
CA GLU A 82 -9.07 -12.61 -7.24
C GLU A 82 -9.77 -13.61 -6.33
N ASN A 83 -9.07 -14.05 -5.27
CA ASN A 83 -9.57 -15.02 -4.32
C ASN A 83 -9.05 -14.69 -2.92
N MET A 84 -9.94 -14.32 -2.03
CA MET A 84 -9.59 -13.87 -0.68
C MET A 84 -8.89 -14.97 0.14
N ALA A 85 -9.40 -16.19 0.10
CA ALA A 85 -8.81 -17.29 0.88
C ALA A 85 -7.36 -17.57 0.44
N LYS A 86 -7.13 -17.61 -0.87
CA LYS A 86 -5.77 -17.80 -1.42
C LYS A 86 -4.85 -16.64 -1.09
N ALA A 87 -5.35 -15.41 -1.15
CA ALA A 87 -4.57 -14.23 -0.79
C ALA A 87 -4.14 -14.26 0.67
N VAL A 88 -5.05 -14.60 1.57
CA VAL A 88 -4.76 -14.73 3.01
C VAL A 88 -3.74 -15.83 3.26
N ASP A 89 -3.90 -17.01 2.67
CA ASP A 89 -2.94 -18.12 2.82
C ASP A 89 -1.55 -17.74 2.31
N TYR A 90 -1.49 -17.08 1.17
CA TYR A 90 -0.23 -16.57 0.62
C TYR A 90 0.44 -15.58 1.58
N LEU A 91 -0.30 -14.60 2.07
CA LEU A 91 0.23 -13.57 2.99
C LEU A 91 0.74 -14.19 4.30
N ARG A 92 -0.02 -15.12 4.88
CA ARG A 92 0.42 -15.86 6.08
C ARG A 92 1.68 -16.67 5.82
N GLY A 93 1.78 -17.30 4.66
CA GLY A 93 2.96 -18.01 4.22
C GLY A 93 4.21 -17.12 4.09
N LYS A 94 4.01 -15.85 3.82
CA LYS A 94 5.07 -14.83 3.77
C LYS A 94 5.34 -14.18 5.13
N GLY A 95 4.67 -14.61 6.19
CA GLY A 95 4.84 -14.04 7.52
C GLY A 95 4.11 -12.73 7.76
N ILE A 96 3.15 -12.39 6.89
CA ILE A 96 2.36 -11.17 7.04
C ILE A 96 1.17 -11.42 7.96
N THR A 97 1.03 -10.57 8.98
CA THR A 97 -0.11 -10.62 9.89
C THR A 97 -1.38 -10.10 9.20
N ILE A 98 -2.46 -10.85 9.33
CA ILE A 98 -3.78 -10.40 8.88
C ILE A 98 -4.36 -9.53 9.99
N ALA A 99 -4.43 -8.22 9.76
CA ALA A 99 -4.89 -7.25 10.76
C ALA A 99 -6.39 -7.35 11.04
N ARG A 100 -7.16 -7.68 10.01
CA ARG A 100 -8.59 -8.02 10.14
C ARG A 100 -8.86 -9.22 9.25
N GLU A 101 -9.38 -10.29 9.86
CA GLU A 101 -9.78 -11.48 9.12
C GLU A 101 -10.88 -11.13 8.11
N PRO A 102 -10.91 -11.81 6.95
CA PRO A 102 -11.94 -11.56 5.95
C PRO A 102 -13.35 -11.76 6.49
N VAL A 103 -14.23 -10.84 6.12
CA VAL A 103 -15.66 -10.91 6.39
C VAL A 103 -16.43 -10.87 5.08
N ASP A 104 -17.57 -11.57 5.05
CA ASP A 104 -18.49 -11.57 3.93
C ASP A 104 -19.45 -10.39 4.10
N LEU A 105 -19.42 -9.45 3.16
CA LEU A 105 -20.29 -8.27 3.14
C LEU A 105 -21.52 -8.43 2.23
N GLY A 106 -21.73 -9.64 1.69
CA GLY A 106 -22.83 -9.92 0.78
C GLY A 106 -22.39 -9.81 -0.70
N ASP A 107 -21.91 -8.66 -1.11
CA ASP A 107 -21.44 -8.41 -2.48
C ASP A 107 -19.92 -8.62 -2.65
N SER A 108 -19.21 -8.78 -1.55
CA SER A 108 -17.75 -8.86 -1.55
C SER A 108 -17.22 -9.46 -0.25
N TYR A 109 -15.94 -9.83 -0.27
CA TYR A 109 -15.17 -10.14 0.95
C TYR A 109 -14.20 -9.00 1.22
N ARG A 110 -14.01 -8.68 2.49
CA ARG A 110 -13.10 -7.62 2.94
C ARG A 110 -12.18 -8.15 4.03
N GLY A 111 -10.88 -7.99 3.83
CA GLY A 111 -9.86 -8.24 4.83
C GLY A 111 -8.95 -7.02 4.95
N GLU A 112 -7.94 -7.08 5.82
CA GLU A 112 -7.03 -5.95 6.04
C GLU A 112 -5.66 -6.42 6.50
N ILE A 113 -4.63 -5.82 5.94
CA ILE A 113 -3.24 -5.95 6.36
C ILE A 113 -2.64 -4.57 6.60
N ARG A 114 -1.38 -4.54 7.04
CA ARG A 114 -0.61 -3.30 7.20
C ARG A 114 0.67 -3.38 6.38
N ASP A 115 1.10 -2.22 5.87
CA ASP A 115 2.42 -2.10 5.29
C ASP A 115 3.50 -1.96 6.40
N PRO A 116 4.80 -1.86 6.07
CA PRO A 116 5.86 -1.75 7.08
C PRO A 116 5.73 -0.58 8.05
N ASP A 117 5.05 0.49 7.68
CA ASP A 117 4.81 1.66 8.52
C ASP A 117 3.46 1.65 9.23
N GLY A 118 2.72 0.55 9.08
CA GLY A 118 1.39 0.40 9.67
C GLY A 118 0.28 1.06 8.87
N LEU A 119 0.53 1.45 7.62
CA LEU A 119 -0.52 1.99 6.75
C LEU A 119 -1.52 0.89 6.40
N ILE A 120 -2.80 1.27 6.39
CA ILE A 120 -3.89 0.33 6.14
C ILE A 120 -3.92 -0.08 4.67
N ILE A 121 -3.95 -1.39 4.44
CA ILE A 121 -4.22 -1.97 3.12
C ILE A 121 -5.41 -2.90 3.26
N GLU A 122 -6.54 -2.45 2.73
CA GLU A 122 -7.73 -3.28 2.62
C GLU A 122 -7.55 -4.29 1.49
N LEU A 123 -8.00 -5.52 1.70
CA LEU A 123 -8.11 -6.52 0.65
C LEU A 123 -9.59 -6.65 0.27
N ARG A 124 -9.88 -6.63 -1.02
CA ARG A 124 -11.27 -6.70 -1.51
C ARG A 124 -11.40 -7.73 -2.62
N GLN A 125 -12.32 -8.66 -2.43
CA GLN A 125 -12.74 -9.57 -3.48
C GLN A 125 -14.20 -9.31 -3.79
N TRP A 126 -14.51 -8.95 -5.02
CA TRP A 126 -15.88 -8.81 -5.47
C TRP A 126 -16.46 -10.17 -5.87
N LYS A 127 -17.77 -10.36 -5.61
CA LYS A 127 -18.51 -11.55 -6.00
C LYS A 127 -19.10 -11.43 -7.40
#